data_9553017d054f91b073e2d0872541d495
#
_entry.id   9553017d054f91b073e2d0872541d495
#
_cell.length_a   1.000
_cell.length_b   1.000
_cell.length_c   1.000
_cell.angle_alpha   90.00
_cell.angle_beta   90.00
_cell.angle_gamma   90.00
#
_symmetry.space_group_name_H-M   'P 1'
#
loop_
_entity.id
_entity.type
_entity.pdbx_description
1 polymer ?
#
loop_
_entity_poly.entity_id
_entity_poly.type
_entity_poly.pdbx_seq_one_letter_code
_entity_poly.pdbx_strand_id
1 'polypeptide(L)'
;LVVAKDVLQQFVRKRENDRIGLVAFAGRAYIATPLTLDHDFLLANLDRLNLGTLEDGTAIGSAISAAVNRLREIEAKSRIVVLMTDGQNNAGKIPPLTAAEAGQTLNIRIYTIGVGTRGIARVPYVNVFGQKGYIDQKVDIDEEMLTKVAEMTGGKYFRADSTSALRKIYDDIDKLDPEKVVAVHAKKESEVRFY
;
A
#
# COMPACT_ATOMS: atom_id res chain seq x y z
N LEU A 1 4.03 9.90 -4.45
CA LEU A 1 3.05 9.94 -3.36
C LEU A 1 1.84 10.82 -3.69
N VAL A 2 2.01 12.02 -4.25
CA VAL A 2 0.90 12.94 -4.58
C VAL A 2 -0.13 12.22 -5.46
N VAL A 3 0.29 11.58 -6.53
CA VAL A 3 -0.59 10.86 -7.45
C VAL A 3 -1.29 9.67 -6.78
N ALA A 4 -0.58 8.93 -5.94
CA ALA A 4 -1.18 7.82 -5.20
C ALA A 4 -2.23 8.32 -4.19
N LYS A 5 -1.98 9.45 -3.53
CA LYS A 5 -2.96 10.09 -2.64
C LYS A 5 -4.23 10.49 -3.40
N ASP A 6 -4.10 11.10 -4.57
CA ASP A 6 -5.26 11.50 -5.39
C ASP A 6 -6.12 10.30 -5.80
N VAL A 7 -5.49 9.19 -6.20
CA VAL A 7 -6.21 7.97 -6.56
C VAL A 7 -6.89 7.34 -5.35
N LEU A 8 -6.22 7.30 -4.20
CA LEU A 8 -6.79 6.83 -2.94
C LEU A 8 -7.97 7.69 -2.49
N GLN A 9 -7.87 9.01 -2.59
CA GLN A 9 -8.98 9.92 -2.27
C GLN A 9 -10.20 9.63 -3.14
N GLN A 10 -10.01 9.44 -4.45
CA GLN A 10 -11.11 9.10 -5.36
C GLN A 10 -11.74 7.74 -5.02
N PHE A 11 -10.92 6.76 -4.68
CA PHE A 11 -11.39 5.44 -4.25
C PHE A 11 -12.23 5.53 -2.96
N VAL A 12 -11.75 6.25 -1.95
CA VAL A 12 -12.45 6.45 -0.67
C VAL A 12 -13.79 7.14 -0.90
N ARG A 13 -13.83 8.22 -1.69
CA ARG A 13 -15.05 8.99 -1.96
C ARG A 13 -16.17 8.20 -2.67
N LYS A 14 -15.82 7.16 -3.41
CA LYS A 14 -16.81 6.27 -4.06
C LYS A 14 -17.48 5.27 -3.09
N ARG A 15 -17.07 5.22 -1.82
CA ARG A 15 -17.40 4.14 -0.88
C ARG A 15 -18.09 4.62 0.37
N GLU A 16 -19.26 5.24 0.20
CA GLU A 16 -19.99 5.91 1.27
C GLU A 16 -20.31 5.03 2.50
N ASN A 17 -20.50 3.73 2.30
CA ASN A 17 -20.95 2.80 3.34
C ASN A 17 -19.85 1.85 3.86
N ASP A 18 -18.62 1.98 3.37
CA ASP A 18 -17.52 1.11 3.77
C ASP A 18 -16.74 1.70 4.95
N ARG A 19 -16.38 0.86 5.92
CA ARG A 19 -15.39 1.23 6.92
C ARG A 19 -14.00 1.10 6.32
N ILE A 20 -13.28 2.20 6.29
CA ILE A 20 -11.92 2.27 5.71
C ILE A 20 -10.94 2.68 6.80
N GLY A 21 -9.80 1.99 6.87
CA GLY A 21 -8.67 2.34 7.70
C GLY A 21 -7.42 2.55 6.85
N LEU A 22 -6.46 3.28 7.39
CA LEU A 22 -5.20 3.59 6.74
C LEU A 22 -4.02 3.16 7.60
N VAL A 23 -3.19 2.28 7.04
CA VAL A 23 -1.90 1.89 7.62
C VAL A 23 -0.80 2.47 6.75
N ALA A 24 0.06 3.29 7.32
CA ALA A 24 1.25 3.77 6.65
C ALA A 24 2.47 2.98 7.11
N PHE A 25 3.42 2.74 6.21
CA PHE A 25 4.62 1.99 6.53
C PHE A 25 5.85 2.45 5.73
N ALA A 26 7.00 2.28 6.36
CA ALA A 26 8.33 2.37 5.79
C ALA A 26 9.20 1.34 6.53
N GLY A 27 10.25 1.69 7.26
CA GLY A 27 10.96 0.77 8.17
C GLY A 27 10.07 0.16 9.26
N ARG A 28 8.97 0.83 9.60
CA ARG A 28 7.91 0.36 10.51
C ARG A 28 6.54 0.63 9.93
N ALA A 29 5.53 -0.10 10.44
CA ALA A 29 4.13 0.15 10.13
C ALA A 29 3.41 0.83 11.31
N TYR A 30 2.50 1.75 11.01
CA TYR A 30 1.64 2.38 12.01
C TYR A 30 0.24 2.63 11.46
N ILE A 31 -0.74 2.68 12.35
CA ILE A 31 -2.13 2.99 12.01
C ILE A 31 -2.26 4.50 11.87
N ALA A 32 -2.35 4.98 10.63
CA ALA A 32 -2.56 6.39 10.34
C ALA A 32 -4.02 6.80 10.56
N THR A 33 -4.96 5.90 10.27
CA THR A 33 -6.39 6.08 10.58
C THR A 33 -6.99 4.73 10.95
N PRO A 34 -7.66 4.60 12.10
CA PRO A 34 -8.41 3.39 12.42
C PRO A 34 -9.58 3.19 11.45
N LEU A 35 -10.18 2.00 11.43
CA LEU A 35 -11.36 1.71 10.61
C LEU A 35 -12.52 2.65 11.01
N THR A 36 -12.99 3.43 10.05
CA THR A 36 -14.01 4.46 10.24
C THR A 36 -14.95 4.58 9.04
N LEU A 37 -16.18 5.02 9.27
CA LEU A 37 -17.10 5.53 8.25
C LEU A 37 -16.91 7.04 8.01
N ASP A 38 -16.14 7.72 8.86
CA ASP A 38 -15.79 9.14 8.69
C ASP A 38 -14.65 9.27 7.67
N HIS A 39 -15.05 9.36 6.42
CA HIS A 39 -14.11 9.45 5.30
C HIS A 39 -13.43 10.82 5.23
N ASP A 40 -14.06 11.88 5.72
CA ASP A 40 -13.41 13.20 5.78
C ASP A 40 -12.25 13.19 6.77
N PHE A 41 -12.42 12.57 7.93
CA PHE A 41 -11.34 12.33 8.88
C PHE A 41 -10.20 11.49 8.28
N LEU A 42 -10.54 10.42 7.56
CA LEU A 42 -9.55 9.57 6.89
C LEU A 42 -8.78 10.37 5.83
N LEU A 43 -9.47 11.13 4.99
CA LEU A 43 -8.85 11.94 3.94
C LEU A 43 -7.95 13.03 4.51
N ALA A 44 -8.36 13.68 5.60
CA ALA A 44 -7.53 14.66 6.29
C ALA A 44 -6.23 14.03 6.84
N ASN A 45 -6.29 12.81 7.36
CA ASN A 45 -5.10 12.07 7.80
C ASN A 45 -4.22 11.63 6.63
N LEU A 46 -4.81 11.19 5.52
CA LEU A 46 -4.07 10.86 4.30
C LEU A 46 -3.28 12.08 3.78
N ASP A 47 -3.86 13.26 3.80
CA ASP A 47 -3.20 14.50 3.38
C ASP A 47 -2.02 14.87 4.29
N ARG A 48 -2.16 14.63 5.60
CA ARG A 48 -1.11 14.89 6.60
C ARG A 48 0.05 13.91 6.55
N LEU A 49 -0.08 12.78 5.86
CA LEU A 49 1.04 11.84 5.71
C LEU A 49 2.20 12.50 4.97
N ASN A 50 3.27 12.78 5.70
CA ASN A 50 4.49 13.38 5.17
C ASN A 50 5.62 12.36 5.05
N LEU A 51 6.37 12.44 3.96
CA LEU A 51 7.46 11.51 3.60
C LEU A 51 8.65 11.54 4.56
N GLY A 52 8.79 12.57 5.39
CA GLY A 52 9.99 12.83 6.22
C GLY A 52 10.03 12.19 7.60
N THR A 53 8.92 11.60 8.08
CA THR A 53 8.76 11.24 9.51
C THR A 53 8.98 9.76 9.84
N LEU A 54 9.12 8.90 8.84
CA LEU A 54 9.30 7.45 9.05
C LEU A 54 10.75 7.03 8.81
N GLU A 55 11.19 6.03 9.58
CA GLU A 55 12.48 5.37 9.39
C GLU A 55 12.57 4.76 7.98
N ASP A 56 13.78 4.77 7.40
CA ASP A 56 14.01 4.18 6.09
C ASP A 56 13.76 2.67 6.10
N GLY A 57 13.31 2.16 4.96
CA GLY A 57 13.01 0.73 4.79
C GLY A 57 11.58 0.47 4.33
N THR A 58 11.26 -0.81 4.15
CA THR A 58 9.98 -1.30 3.63
C THR A 58 9.55 -2.53 4.42
N ALA A 59 8.73 -2.33 5.44
CA ALA A 59 8.26 -3.37 6.36
C ALA A 59 6.89 -3.93 5.91
N ILE A 60 6.84 -4.60 4.76
CA ILE A 60 5.59 -5.12 4.14
C ILE A 60 4.87 -6.08 5.08
N GLY A 61 5.57 -7.06 5.64
CA GLY A 61 4.97 -8.04 6.53
C GLY A 61 4.37 -7.41 7.79
N SER A 62 5.03 -6.39 8.36
CA SER A 62 4.49 -5.64 9.50
C SER A 62 3.24 -4.85 9.13
N ALA A 63 3.19 -4.28 7.92
CA ALA A 63 2.03 -3.55 7.43
C ALA A 63 0.82 -4.47 7.23
N ILE A 64 1.01 -5.62 6.57
CA ILE A 64 -0.03 -6.65 6.40
C ILE A 64 -0.53 -7.10 7.77
N SER A 65 0.37 -7.43 8.69
CA SER A 65 0.02 -7.89 10.03
C SER A 65 -0.78 -6.86 10.81
N ALA A 66 -0.41 -5.57 10.73
CA ALA A 66 -1.15 -4.50 11.37
C ALA A 66 -2.58 -4.38 10.83
N ALA A 67 -2.76 -4.48 9.51
CA ALA A 67 -4.09 -4.43 8.89
C ALA A 67 -4.94 -5.64 9.21
N VAL A 68 -4.38 -6.84 9.08
CA VAL A 68 -5.06 -8.10 9.42
C VAL A 68 -5.54 -8.08 10.86
N ASN A 69 -4.70 -7.60 11.78
CA ASN A 69 -5.05 -7.48 13.19
C ASN A 69 -6.21 -6.49 13.44
N ARG A 70 -6.35 -5.43 12.64
CA ARG A 70 -7.48 -4.49 12.72
C ARG A 70 -8.77 -5.04 12.14
N LEU A 71 -8.66 -5.93 11.17
CA LEU A 71 -9.83 -6.53 10.50
C LEU A 71 -10.33 -7.80 11.19
N ARG A 72 -9.52 -8.46 12.02
CA ARG A 72 -9.87 -9.79 12.55
C ARG A 72 -11.14 -9.80 13.39
N GLU A 73 -11.41 -8.72 14.14
CA GLU A 73 -12.57 -8.62 15.03
C GLU A 73 -13.77 -7.92 14.39
N ILE A 74 -13.65 -7.55 13.12
CA ILE A 74 -14.70 -6.85 12.41
C ILE A 74 -15.64 -7.86 11.77
N GLU A 75 -16.91 -7.82 12.15
CA GLU A 75 -17.98 -8.54 11.47
C GLU A 75 -18.37 -7.79 10.20
N ALA A 76 -18.05 -8.36 9.05
CA ALA A 76 -18.38 -7.82 7.74
C ALA A 76 -18.50 -8.96 6.72
N LYS A 77 -19.29 -8.75 5.67
CA LYS A 77 -19.47 -9.72 4.58
C LYS A 77 -18.16 -9.98 3.84
N SER A 78 -17.34 -8.96 3.68
CA SER A 78 -16.01 -9.06 3.09
C SER A 78 -15.03 -8.19 3.85
N ARG A 79 -13.81 -8.71 4.06
CA ARG A 79 -12.69 -8.03 4.69
C ARG A 79 -11.51 -8.08 3.74
N ILE A 80 -11.04 -6.92 3.31
CA ILE A 80 -9.93 -6.84 2.38
C ILE A 80 -8.82 -5.90 2.86
N VAL A 81 -7.61 -6.21 2.45
CA VAL A 81 -6.45 -5.35 2.54
C VAL A 81 -5.99 -5.01 1.12
N VAL A 82 -5.76 -3.75 0.85
CA VAL A 82 -5.09 -3.30 -0.38
C VAL A 82 -3.70 -2.80 -0.01
N LEU A 83 -2.69 -3.59 -0.33
CA LEU A 83 -1.29 -3.26 -0.09
C LEU A 83 -0.70 -2.60 -1.34
N MET A 84 -0.14 -1.41 -1.20
CA MET A 84 0.57 -0.72 -2.27
C MET A 84 2.02 -0.49 -1.87
N THR A 85 2.96 -0.90 -2.72
CA THR A 85 4.40 -0.74 -2.49
C THR A 85 5.17 -0.53 -3.78
N ASP A 86 6.27 0.21 -3.69
CA ASP A 86 7.23 0.46 -4.77
C ASP A 86 8.57 -0.25 -4.58
N GLY A 87 8.71 -1.03 -3.50
CA GLY A 87 9.96 -1.69 -3.14
C GLY A 87 9.82 -3.09 -2.59
N GLN A 88 10.96 -3.68 -2.29
CA GLN A 88 11.07 -4.99 -1.66
C GLN A 88 10.92 -4.89 -0.15
N ASN A 89 10.51 -6.00 0.48
CA ASN A 89 10.53 -6.11 1.93
C ASN A 89 11.98 -6.20 2.43
N ASN A 90 12.45 -5.16 3.08
CA ASN A 90 13.81 -5.07 3.63
C ASN A 90 13.86 -4.62 5.10
N ALA A 91 12.72 -4.49 5.73
CA ALA A 91 12.59 -4.08 7.13
C ALA A 91 11.42 -4.81 7.82
N GLY A 92 11.32 -4.64 9.14
CA GLY A 92 10.31 -5.27 9.96
C GLY A 92 10.70 -6.67 10.43
N LYS A 93 9.99 -7.16 11.46
CA LYS A 93 10.26 -8.46 12.08
C LYS A 93 9.41 -9.60 11.52
N ILE A 94 8.32 -9.28 10.82
CA ILE A 94 7.34 -10.24 10.33
C ILE A 94 7.56 -10.44 8.84
N PRO A 95 7.85 -11.68 8.38
CA PRO A 95 7.91 -11.98 6.95
C PRO A 95 6.55 -11.75 6.28
N PRO A 96 6.49 -11.22 5.05
CA PRO A 96 5.24 -10.97 4.35
C PRO A 96 4.34 -12.20 4.17
N LEU A 97 4.93 -13.37 3.86
CA LEU A 97 4.17 -14.60 3.70
C LEU A 97 3.55 -15.09 5.02
N THR A 98 4.26 -14.95 6.14
CA THR A 98 3.71 -15.28 7.47
C THR A 98 2.53 -14.37 7.83
N ALA A 99 2.60 -13.09 7.49
CA ALA A 99 1.48 -12.17 7.66
C ALA A 99 0.29 -12.52 6.75
N ALA A 100 0.56 -12.99 5.52
CA ALA A 100 -0.46 -13.47 4.59
C ALA A 100 -1.14 -14.75 5.08
N GLU A 101 -0.42 -15.70 5.68
CA GLU A 101 -0.98 -16.90 6.32
C GLU A 101 -2.00 -16.55 7.41
N ALA A 102 -1.71 -15.54 8.23
CA ALA A 102 -2.65 -15.04 9.21
C ALA A 102 -3.90 -14.44 8.54
N GLY A 103 -3.75 -13.69 7.47
CA GLY A 103 -4.86 -13.16 6.67
C GLY A 103 -5.72 -14.28 6.07
N GLN A 104 -5.10 -15.30 5.50
CA GLN A 104 -5.78 -16.48 4.95
C GLN A 104 -6.61 -17.20 6.02
N THR A 105 -6.03 -17.47 7.18
CA THR A 105 -6.71 -18.14 8.31
C THR A 105 -7.94 -17.38 8.78
N LEU A 106 -7.90 -16.05 8.70
CA LEU A 106 -8.99 -15.17 9.11
C LEU A 106 -9.97 -14.82 7.97
N ASN A 107 -9.83 -15.43 6.79
CA ASN A 107 -10.60 -15.11 5.58
C ASN A 107 -10.55 -13.60 5.24
N ILE A 108 -9.36 -13.00 5.37
CA ILE A 108 -9.09 -11.63 4.96
C ILE A 108 -8.34 -11.68 3.63
N ARG A 109 -8.94 -11.11 2.59
CA ARG A 109 -8.38 -11.08 1.24
C ARG A 109 -7.36 -9.96 1.11
N ILE A 110 -6.20 -10.24 0.51
CA ILE A 110 -5.14 -9.25 0.33
C ILE A 110 -4.91 -9.03 -1.16
N TYR A 111 -5.18 -7.81 -1.64
CA TYR A 111 -4.78 -7.34 -2.95
C TYR A 111 -3.43 -6.64 -2.83
N THR A 112 -2.51 -6.94 -3.74
CA THR A 112 -1.19 -6.32 -3.74
C THR A 112 -0.97 -5.53 -5.02
N ILE A 113 -0.42 -4.33 -4.90
CA ILE A 113 -0.15 -3.42 -6.00
C ILE A 113 1.32 -3.03 -5.95
N GLY A 114 2.09 -3.48 -6.96
CA GLY A 114 3.44 -2.98 -7.19
C GLY A 114 3.39 -1.70 -8.01
N VAL A 115 3.90 -0.59 -7.47
CA VAL A 115 3.87 0.73 -8.13
C VAL A 115 5.25 1.10 -8.65
N GLY A 116 5.35 1.47 -9.91
CA GLY A 116 6.58 1.94 -10.53
C GLY A 116 6.85 1.33 -11.89
N THR A 117 7.76 1.95 -12.65
CA THR A 117 8.21 1.45 -13.95
C THR A 117 9.14 0.25 -13.76
N ARG A 118 9.21 -0.61 -14.77
CA ARG A 118 10.23 -1.68 -14.81
C ARG A 118 11.55 -1.10 -15.28
N GLY A 119 12.64 -1.47 -14.61
CA GLY A 119 13.99 -1.13 -15.06
C GLY A 119 14.73 -0.17 -14.14
N ILE A 120 15.45 0.78 -14.72
CA ILE A 120 16.32 1.70 -14.01
C ILE A 120 15.61 3.05 -13.88
N ALA A 121 15.40 3.51 -12.65
CA ALA A 121 14.90 4.87 -12.38
C ALA A 121 16.09 5.81 -12.10
N ARG A 122 16.07 7.01 -12.68
CA ARG A 122 16.99 8.06 -12.34
C ARG A 122 16.55 8.77 -11.08
N VAL A 123 17.29 8.56 -9.99
CA VAL A 123 16.99 9.16 -8.70
C VAL A 123 17.91 10.36 -8.48
N PRO A 124 17.40 11.56 -8.17
CA PRO A 124 18.24 12.69 -7.84
C PRO A 124 18.99 12.41 -6.51
N TYR A 125 20.25 12.72 -6.50
CA TYR A 125 21.10 12.52 -5.33
C TYR A 125 21.94 13.77 -5.09
N VAL A 126 22.26 14.02 -3.83
CA VAL A 126 23.18 15.10 -3.42
C VAL A 126 24.40 14.45 -2.77
N ASN A 127 25.58 14.70 -3.32
CA ASN A 127 26.82 14.16 -2.74
C ASN A 127 27.23 14.93 -1.46
N VAL A 128 28.22 14.42 -0.76
CA VAL A 128 28.75 15.02 0.48
C VAL A 128 29.32 16.46 0.30
N PHE A 129 29.53 16.90 -0.92
CA PHE A 129 29.93 18.24 -1.28
C PHE A 129 28.77 19.15 -1.72
N GLY A 130 27.51 18.69 -1.56
CA GLY A 130 26.32 19.46 -1.92
C GLY A 130 26.03 19.52 -3.43
N GLN A 131 26.74 18.77 -4.26
CA GLN A 131 26.48 18.71 -5.70
C GLN A 131 25.31 17.80 -5.99
N LYS A 132 24.36 18.30 -6.79
CA LYS A 132 23.20 17.55 -7.25
C LYS A 132 23.56 16.73 -8.49
N GLY A 133 23.23 15.46 -8.48
CA GLY A 133 23.41 14.53 -9.59
C GLY A 133 22.23 13.58 -9.71
N TYR A 134 22.31 12.65 -10.67
CA TYR A 134 21.36 11.56 -10.81
C TYR A 134 22.12 10.25 -10.75
N ILE A 135 21.57 9.29 -10.00
CA ILE A 135 22.06 7.91 -10.01
C ILE A 135 20.97 7.03 -10.62
N ASP A 136 21.42 6.08 -11.43
CA ASP A 136 20.55 5.06 -11.97
C ASP A 136 20.31 3.98 -10.89
N GLN A 137 19.12 3.98 -10.31
CA GLN A 137 18.71 2.98 -9.31
C GLN A 137 17.76 1.97 -9.95
N LYS A 138 18.09 0.69 -9.82
CA LYS A 138 17.18 -0.38 -10.25
C LYS A 138 15.93 -0.34 -9.38
N VAL A 139 14.78 -0.19 -10.02
CA VAL A 139 13.49 -0.35 -9.34
C VAL A 139 13.25 -1.84 -9.16
N ASP A 140 13.36 -2.30 -7.95
CA ASP A 140 13.30 -3.72 -7.62
C ASP A 140 12.06 -3.97 -6.74
N ILE A 141 10.96 -4.35 -7.40
CA ILE A 141 9.74 -4.79 -6.74
C ILE A 141 9.74 -6.31 -6.75
N ASP A 142 9.59 -6.92 -5.60
CA ASP A 142 9.46 -8.38 -5.49
C ASP A 142 8.04 -8.81 -5.91
N GLU A 143 7.83 -8.86 -7.24
CA GLU A 143 6.55 -9.24 -7.82
C GLU A 143 6.16 -10.68 -7.47
N GLU A 144 7.13 -11.58 -7.31
CA GLU A 144 6.89 -12.97 -6.95
C GLU A 144 6.31 -13.07 -5.53
N MET A 145 6.93 -12.39 -4.58
CA MET A 145 6.46 -12.35 -3.18
C MET A 145 5.07 -11.70 -3.10
N LEU A 146 4.85 -10.55 -3.77
CA LEU A 146 3.56 -9.86 -3.79
C LEU A 146 2.45 -10.71 -4.41
N THR A 147 2.76 -11.45 -5.48
CA THR A 147 1.83 -12.40 -6.11
C THR A 147 1.46 -13.52 -5.15
N LYS A 148 2.45 -14.13 -4.49
CA LYS A 148 2.20 -15.19 -3.50
C LYS A 148 1.33 -14.72 -2.34
N VAL A 149 1.61 -13.52 -1.78
CA VAL A 149 0.79 -12.92 -0.71
C VAL A 149 -0.67 -12.78 -1.13
N ALA A 150 -0.90 -12.27 -2.34
CA ALA A 150 -2.25 -12.10 -2.86
C ALA A 150 -2.96 -13.45 -3.09
N GLU A 151 -2.34 -14.36 -3.82
CA GLU A 151 -2.93 -15.67 -4.17
C GLU A 151 -3.26 -16.52 -2.95
N MET A 152 -2.38 -16.56 -1.94
CA MET A 152 -2.60 -17.28 -0.68
C MET A 152 -3.89 -16.85 0.03
N THR A 153 -4.27 -15.60 -0.09
CA THR A 153 -5.44 -15.02 0.58
C THR A 153 -6.68 -14.92 -0.32
N GLY A 154 -6.60 -15.44 -1.55
CA GLY A 154 -7.67 -15.33 -2.55
C GLY A 154 -7.82 -13.94 -3.17
N GLY A 155 -6.81 -13.08 -3.01
CA GLY A 155 -6.71 -11.79 -3.69
C GLY A 155 -5.99 -11.89 -5.04
N LYS A 156 -5.47 -10.76 -5.51
CA LYS A 156 -4.77 -10.65 -6.80
C LYS A 156 -3.64 -9.63 -6.73
N TYR A 157 -2.54 -9.92 -7.41
CA TYR A 157 -1.47 -8.97 -7.65
C TYR A 157 -1.77 -8.11 -8.87
N PHE A 158 -1.43 -6.83 -8.78
CA PHE A 158 -1.49 -5.86 -9.87
C PHE A 158 -0.19 -5.09 -10.00
N ARG A 159 0.12 -4.64 -11.21
CA ARG A 159 1.22 -3.73 -11.49
C ARG A 159 0.68 -2.39 -11.97
N ALA A 160 1.09 -1.30 -11.33
CA ALA A 160 0.78 0.07 -11.73
C ALA A 160 2.06 0.77 -12.19
N ASP A 161 2.18 1.04 -13.47
CA ASP A 161 3.27 1.79 -14.10
C ASP A 161 2.88 3.25 -14.41
N SER A 162 1.62 3.59 -14.24
CA SER A 162 1.03 4.89 -14.52
C SER A 162 -0.15 5.19 -13.59
N THR A 163 -0.52 6.46 -13.50
CA THR A 163 -1.70 6.91 -12.75
C THR A 163 -2.98 6.29 -13.28
N SER A 164 -3.12 6.18 -14.59
CA SER A 164 -4.29 5.57 -15.23
C SER A 164 -4.39 4.08 -14.94
N ALA A 165 -3.25 3.36 -14.92
CA ALA A 165 -3.21 1.97 -14.50
C ALA A 165 -3.63 1.80 -13.03
N LEU A 166 -3.14 2.66 -12.13
CA LEU A 166 -3.50 2.62 -10.71
C LEU A 166 -5.01 2.87 -10.51
N ARG A 167 -5.61 3.84 -11.18
CA ARG A 167 -7.07 4.08 -11.13
C ARG A 167 -7.86 2.86 -11.60
N LYS A 168 -7.47 2.27 -12.73
CA LYS A 168 -8.12 1.06 -13.26
C LYS A 168 -8.04 -0.11 -12.27
N ILE A 169 -6.90 -0.29 -11.60
CA ILE A 169 -6.70 -1.34 -10.60
C ILE A 169 -7.69 -1.18 -9.45
N TYR A 170 -7.89 0.04 -8.93
CA TYR A 170 -8.88 0.29 -7.89
C TYR A 170 -10.32 0.04 -8.36
N ASP A 171 -10.66 0.41 -9.59
CA ASP A 171 -11.96 0.10 -10.19
C ASP A 171 -12.17 -1.43 -10.37
N ASP A 172 -11.11 -2.17 -10.68
CA ASP A 172 -11.17 -3.63 -10.79
C ASP A 172 -11.32 -4.30 -9.41
N ILE A 173 -10.63 -3.80 -8.38
CA ILE A 173 -10.82 -4.25 -6.99
C ILE A 173 -12.25 -3.98 -6.54
N ASP A 174 -12.84 -2.85 -6.92
CA ASP A 174 -14.23 -2.53 -6.62
C ASP A 174 -15.23 -3.52 -7.19
N LYS A 175 -14.98 -4.00 -8.41
CA LYS A 175 -15.83 -5.01 -9.05
C LYS A 175 -15.68 -6.39 -8.42
N LEU A 176 -14.45 -6.72 -7.98
CA LEU A 176 -14.15 -8.02 -7.36
C LEU A 176 -14.77 -8.15 -5.96
N ASP A 177 -14.84 -7.04 -5.24
CA ASP A 177 -15.36 -6.97 -3.87
C ASP A 177 -16.27 -5.74 -3.70
N PRO A 178 -17.54 -5.79 -4.08
CA PRO A 178 -18.44 -4.62 -4.05
C PRO A 178 -18.90 -4.21 -2.64
N GLU A 179 -18.87 -5.12 -1.66
CA GLU A 179 -19.24 -4.83 -0.27
C GLU A 179 -18.05 -5.11 0.67
N LYS A 180 -17.41 -4.08 1.25
CA LYS A 180 -16.11 -4.24 1.93
C LYS A 180 -15.93 -3.44 3.19
N VAL A 181 -15.04 -3.98 4.05
CA VAL A 181 -14.23 -3.21 4.99
C VAL A 181 -12.80 -3.19 4.46
N VAL A 182 -12.28 -2.03 4.12
CA VAL A 182 -10.98 -1.87 3.45
C VAL A 182 -9.95 -1.29 4.40
N ALA A 183 -8.80 -1.95 4.53
CA ALA A 183 -7.59 -1.32 5.04
C ALA A 183 -6.67 -1.01 3.86
N VAL A 184 -6.38 0.26 3.63
CA VAL A 184 -5.52 0.71 2.54
C VAL A 184 -4.14 1.04 3.10
N HIS A 185 -3.11 0.52 2.45
CA HIS A 185 -1.72 0.79 2.82
C HIS A 185 -1.05 1.67 1.78
N ALA A 186 -0.36 2.70 2.22
CA ALA A 186 0.50 3.50 1.39
C ALA A 186 1.91 3.51 1.98
N LYS A 187 2.91 3.16 1.16
CA LYS A 187 4.32 3.28 1.51
C LYS A 187 4.79 4.72 1.31
N LYS A 188 5.76 5.13 2.12
CA LYS A 188 6.57 6.31 1.86
C LYS A 188 7.45 6.03 0.64
N GLU A 189 7.24 6.77 -0.45
CA GLU A 189 8.14 6.78 -1.60
C GLU A 189 9.20 7.88 -1.48
N SER A 190 10.45 7.54 -1.80
CA SER A 190 11.38 8.48 -2.37
C SER A 190 10.99 8.68 -3.84
N GLU A 191 10.26 9.75 -4.13
CA GLU A 191 9.95 10.28 -5.48
C GLU A 191 9.77 9.28 -6.63
N VAL A 192 8.61 8.61 -6.73
CA VAL A 192 8.17 8.10 -8.04
C VAL A 192 7.44 9.24 -8.75
N ARG A 193 8.11 9.88 -9.70
CA ARG A 193 7.48 10.75 -10.69
C ARG A 193 7.08 9.89 -11.87
N PHE A 194 5.79 9.77 -12.10
CA PHE A 194 5.29 9.36 -13.41
C PHE A 194 5.49 10.55 -14.36
N TYR A 195 6.24 10.36 -15.42
CA TYR A 195 6.32 11.28 -16.55
C TYR A 195 5.31 10.87 -17.62
#